data_8d28c8038503439bc7d859bbd5bc2ce2
#
_entry.id   8d28c8038503439bc7d859bbd5bc2ce2
#
_cell.length_a   1.000
_cell.length_b   1.000
_cell.length_c   1.000
_cell.angle_alpha   90.00
_cell.angle_beta   90.00
_cell.angle_gamma   90.00
#
_symmetry.space_group_name_H-M   'P 1'
#
loop_
_entity.id
_entity.type
_entity.pdbx_description
1 polymer ?
#
loop_
_entity_poly.entity_id
_entity_poly.type
_entity_poly.pdbx_seq_one_letter_code
_entity_poly.pdbx_strand_id
1 'polypeptide(L)'
;HRWLIFKDKMQPHEMVTMQFFSFFIFGPLQEIGNIILSYREAEASIGNYHRLMVKEPEKTPANPVPLGDVETLQFKEISFQHITAKQKAIDNINFSVQRGETIAFVGPSGSGKTTLMKLLVGLYRPQEGKILYNGLDENEINFEDLRKQIGFVTQDTQLFSGMIKDNLLF
;
A
#
# COMPACT_ATOMS: atom_id res chain seq x y z
N HIS A 1 45.46 -27.25 -16.72
CA HIS A 1 45.61 -27.71 -18.12
C HIS A 1 47.08 -27.61 -18.60
N ARG A 2 47.79 -26.47 -18.37
CA ARG A 2 49.23 -26.30 -18.77
C ARG A 2 50.14 -27.39 -18.22
N TRP A 3 49.93 -27.88 -17.02
CA TRP A 3 50.69 -28.92 -16.38
C TRP A 3 50.55 -30.31 -17.08
N LEU A 4 49.37 -30.62 -17.67
CA LEU A 4 49.12 -31.86 -18.42
C LEU A 4 49.88 -31.88 -19.78
N ILE A 5 50.03 -30.71 -20.42
CA ILE A 5 50.83 -30.56 -21.64
C ILE A 5 52.31 -30.79 -21.32
N PHE A 6 52.82 -30.27 -20.20
CA PHE A 6 54.19 -30.47 -19.74
C PHE A 6 54.56 -31.93 -19.44
N LYS A 7 53.56 -32.77 -19.19
CA LYS A 7 53.76 -34.22 -18.94
C LYS A 7 53.46 -35.10 -20.16
N ASP A 8 53.39 -34.56 -21.35
CA ASP A 8 53.04 -35.26 -22.61
C ASP A 8 51.73 -36.10 -22.53
N LYS A 9 50.84 -35.74 -21.64
CA LYS A 9 49.54 -36.38 -21.48
C LYS A 9 48.41 -35.73 -22.28
N MET A 10 48.65 -34.59 -22.90
CA MET A 10 47.67 -33.82 -23.65
C MET A 10 48.35 -33.04 -24.79
N GLN A 11 47.83 -33.18 -25.97
CA GLN A 11 48.30 -32.42 -27.13
C GLN A 11 47.70 -31.00 -27.11
N PRO A 12 48.41 -29.96 -27.69
CA PRO A 12 47.91 -28.58 -27.71
C PRO A 12 46.53 -28.42 -28.33
N HIS A 13 46.20 -29.17 -29.37
CA HIS A 13 44.89 -29.13 -30.02
C HIS A 13 43.77 -29.69 -29.14
N GLU A 14 44.05 -30.68 -28.33
CA GLU A 14 43.08 -31.22 -27.38
C GLU A 14 42.73 -30.20 -26.27
N MET A 15 43.70 -29.40 -25.83
CA MET A 15 43.50 -28.31 -24.90
C MET A 15 42.56 -27.24 -25.45
N VAL A 16 42.78 -26.82 -26.70
CA VAL A 16 41.93 -25.85 -27.39
C VAL A 16 40.51 -26.41 -27.51
N THR A 17 40.37 -27.65 -27.91
CA THR A 17 39.07 -28.33 -28.03
C THR A 17 38.35 -28.39 -26.70
N MET A 18 39.02 -28.76 -25.60
CA MET A 18 38.42 -28.75 -24.26
C MET A 18 37.99 -27.35 -23.84
N GLN A 19 38.73 -26.32 -24.19
CA GLN A 19 38.39 -24.94 -23.88
C GLN A 19 37.10 -24.51 -24.59
N PHE A 20 36.94 -24.84 -25.86
CA PHE A 20 35.73 -24.61 -26.62
C PHE A 20 34.53 -25.34 -26.00
N PHE A 21 34.67 -26.65 -25.70
CA PHE A 21 33.60 -27.39 -25.03
C PHE A 21 33.21 -26.81 -23.66
N SER A 22 34.20 -26.30 -22.93
CA SER A 22 33.90 -25.64 -21.63
C SER A 22 33.00 -24.42 -21.81
N PHE A 23 33.23 -23.58 -22.79
CA PHE A 23 32.38 -22.43 -23.08
C PHE A 23 30.98 -22.86 -23.50
N PHE A 24 30.86 -23.89 -24.33
CA PHE A 24 29.55 -24.43 -24.76
C PHE A 24 28.74 -25.05 -23.60
N ILE A 25 29.37 -25.55 -22.55
CA ILE A 25 28.72 -26.17 -21.41
C ILE A 25 28.41 -25.11 -20.34
N PHE A 26 29.39 -24.28 -19.98
CA PHE A 26 29.23 -23.33 -18.87
C PHE A 26 28.36 -22.10 -19.24
N GLY A 27 28.36 -21.68 -20.51
CA GLY A 27 27.51 -20.59 -20.98
C GLY A 27 26.01 -20.89 -20.73
N PRO A 28 25.46 -21.97 -21.29
CA PRO A 28 24.06 -22.34 -21.06
C PRO A 28 23.73 -22.62 -19.60
N LEU A 29 24.65 -23.14 -18.79
CA LEU A 29 24.42 -23.34 -17.35
C LEU A 29 24.20 -22.02 -16.61
N GLN A 30 24.90 -20.96 -17.00
CA GLN A 30 24.71 -19.63 -16.43
C GLN A 30 23.33 -19.05 -16.83
N GLU A 31 22.90 -19.27 -18.07
CA GLU A 31 21.58 -18.87 -18.55
C GLU A 31 20.43 -19.55 -17.77
N ILE A 32 20.58 -20.83 -17.41
CA ILE A 32 19.62 -21.52 -16.56
C ILE A 32 19.46 -20.82 -15.21
N GLY A 33 20.56 -20.33 -14.62
CA GLY A 33 20.52 -19.53 -13.38
C GLY A 33 19.70 -18.26 -13.53
N ASN A 34 19.91 -17.53 -14.62
CA ASN A 34 19.16 -16.30 -14.92
C ASN A 34 17.66 -16.58 -15.15
N ILE A 35 17.33 -17.67 -15.84
CA ILE A 35 15.93 -18.09 -16.06
C ILE A 35 15.25 -18.40 -14.73
N ILE A 36 15.91 -19.10 -13.81
CA ILE A 36 15.35 -19.41 -12.48
C ILE A 36 15.09 -18.13 -11.69
N LEU A 37 15.99 -17.13 -11.74
CA LEU A 37 15.79 -15.86 -11.07
C LEU A 37 14.60 -15.11 -11.66
N SER A 38 14.51 -14.98 -12.98
CA SER A 38 13.39 -14.33 -13.66
C SER A 38 12.06 -15.03 -13.37
N TYR A 39 12.05 -16.36 -13.30
CA TYR A 39 10.86 -17.12 -12.93
C TYR A 39 10.40 -16.77 -11.50
N ARG A 40 11.31 -16.72 -10.53
CA ARG A 40 10.97 -16.37 -9.14
C ARG A 40 10.48 -14.94 -9.00
N GLU A 41 11.05 -13.99 -9.74
CA GLU A 41 10.58 -12.60 -9.77
C GLU A 41 9.16 -12.50 -10.37
N ALA A 42 8.90 -13.24 -11.44
CA ALA A 42 7.56 -13.31 -12.05
C ALA A 42 6.54 -13.94 -11.09
N GLU A 43 6.89 -15.05 -10.42
CA GLU A 43 6.05 -15.71 -9.43
C GLU A 43 5.71 -14.77 -8.25
N ALA A 44 6.71 -14.04 -7.72
CA ALA A 44 6.49 -13.06 -6.66
C ALA A 44 5.58 -11.91 -7.11
N SER A 45 5.77 -11.42 -8.35
CA SER A 45 4.96 -10.35 -8.93
C SER A 45 3.50 -10.79 -9.14
N ILE A 46 3.28 -11.99 -9.66
CA ILE A 46 1.95 -12.59 -9.83
C ILE A 46 1.29 -12.78 -8.46
N GLY A 47 2.02 -13.25 -7.46
CA GLY A 47 1.54 -13.40 -6.09
C GLY A 47 1.11 -12.05 -5.47
N ASN A 48 1.86 -10.99 -5.71
CA ASN A 48 1.50 -9.63 -5.28
C ASN A 48 0.24 -9.13 -6.01
N TYR A 49 0.18 -9.31 -7.32
CA TYR A 49 -0.99 -8.96 -8.12
C TYR A 49 -2.24 -9.70 -7.64
N HIS A 50 -2.15 -11.01 -7.42
CA HIS A 50 -3.26 -11.81 -6.93
C HIS A 50 -3.76 -11.31 -5.55
N ARG A 51 -2.85 -10.99 -4.62
CA ARG A 51 -3.20 -10.42 -3.33
C ARG A 51 -3.93 -9.07 -3.42
N LEU A 52 -3.63 -8.27 -4.43
CA LEU A 52 -4.33 -7.01 -4.69
C LEU A 52 -5.73 -7.28 -5.25
N MET A 53 -5.85 -8.21 -6.20
CA MET A 53 -7.12 -8.53 -6.85
C MET A 53 -8.13 -9.23 -5.93
N VAL A 54 -7.66 -9.98 -4.94
CA VAL A 54 -8.51 -10.68 -3.95
C VAL A 54 -8.98 -9.74 -2.82
N LYS A 55 -8.43 -8.51 -2.72
CA LYS A 55 -8.93 -7.57 -1.73
C LYS A 55 -10.40 -7.26 -1.98
N GLU A 56 -11.20 -7.42 -0.93
CA GLU A 56 -12.61 -7.03 -0.99
C GLU A 56 -12.72 -5.54 -1.33
N PRO A 57 -13.61 -5.18 -2.28
CA PRO A 57 -13.90 -3.79 -2.55
C PRO A 57 -14.50 -3.12 -1.31
N GLU A 58 -14.38 -1.80 -1.24
CA GLU A 58 -15.00 -1.04 -0.17
C GLU A 58 -16.51 -1.30 -0.14
N LYS A 59 -17.03 -1.61 1.06
CA LYS A 59 -18.47 -1.86 1.24
C LYS A 59 -19.23 -0.55 1.01
N THR A 60 -19.95 -0.48 -0.08
CA THR A 60 -20.89 0.61 -0.36
C THR A 60 -22.28 0.17 0.05
N PRO A 61 -23.08 1.00 0.71
CA PRO A 61 -24.48 0.69 1.01
C PRO A 61 -25.26 0.36 -0.27
N ALA A 62 -26.20 -0.58 -0.20
CA ALA A 62 -27.01 -0.96 -1.36
C ALA A 62 -27.86 0.21 -1.88
N ASN A 63 -28.33 1.10 -0.98
CA ASN A 63 -29.07 2.31 -1.28
C ASN A 63 -28.45 3.48 -0.49
N PRO A 64 -27.35 4.08 -0.97
CA PRO A 64 -26.70 5.16 -0.26
C PRO A 64 -27.59 6.40 -0.20
N VAL A 65 -27.66 7.00 0.97
CA VAL A 65 -28.35 8.28 1.15
C VAL A 65 -27.46 9.40 0.60
N PRO A 66 -27.99 10.32 -0.24
CA PRO A 66 -27.23 11.48 -0.71
C PRO A 66 -26.81 12.35 0.48
N LEU A 67 -25.50 12.64 0.58
CA LEU A 67 -24.96 13.36 1.73
C LEU A 67 -25.24 14.87 1.67
N GLY A 68 -25.28 15.47 0.48
CA GLY A 68 -25.27 16.94 0.33
C GLY A 68 -23.97 17.56 0.86
N ASP A 69 -23.97 18.89 1.07
CA ASP A 69 -22.84 19.56 1.71
C ASP A 69 -22.76 19.18 3.19
N VAL A 70 -21.54 18.90 3.67
CA VAL A 70 -21.34 18.52 5.08
C VAL A 70 -21.41 19.77 5.96
N GLU A 71 -22.45 19.85 6.78
CA GLU A 71 -22.67 20.93 7.74
C GLU A 71 -22.28 20.52 9.17
N THR A 72 -22.44 19.26 9.52
CA THR A 72 -22.11 18.75 10.85
C THR A 72 -21.39 17.41 10.78
N LEU A 73 -20.42 17.23 11.67
CA LEU A 73 -19.70 15.98 11.89
C LEU A 73 -19.74 15.63 13.36
N GLN A 74 -20.11 14.39 13.68
CA GLN A 74 -20.15 13.92 15.06
C GLN A 74 -19.47 12.58 15.20
N PHE A 75 -18.59 12.46 16.19
CA PHE A 75 -18.01 11.22 16.65
C PHE A 75 -18.71 10.79 17.94
N LYS A 76 -19.29 9.60 17.96
CA LYS A 76 -20.01 9.06 19.12
C LYS A 76 -19.38 7.75 19.54
N GLU A 77 -18.73 7.75 20.71
CA GLU A 77 -18.13 6.57 21.37
C GLU A 77 -17.17 5.81 20.46
N ILE A 78 -16.41 6.52 19.63
CA ILE A 78 -15.53 5.91 18.64
C ILE A 78 -14.36 5.22 19.32
N SER A 79 -14.24 3.91 19.03
CA SER A 79 -13.04 3.12 19.35
C SER A 79 -12.49 2.44 18.10
N PHE A 80 -11.17 2.40 18.02
CA PHE A 80 -10.47 1.76 16.90
C PHE A 80 -9.15 1.15 17.33
N GLN A 81 -8.89 -0.08 16.86
CA GLN A 81 -7.64 -0.81 17.06
C GLN A 81 -7.12 -1.32 15.71
N HIS A 82 -5.83 -1.11 15.44
CA HIS A 82 -5.18 -1.71 14.29
C HIS A 82 -5.08 -3.23 14.44
N ILE A 83 -5.26 -3.98 13.35
CA ILE A 83 -5.26 -5.46 13.35
C ILE A 83 -3.98 -6.03 14.00
N THR A 84 -2.84 -5.37 13.82
CA THR A 84 -1.55 -5.80 14.35
C THR A 84 -1.23 -5.22 15.73
N ALA A 85 -2.04 -4.33 16.27
CA ALA A 85 -1.78 -3.65 17.53
C ALA A 85 -2.40 -4.41 18.71
N LYS A 86 -1.74 -4.37 19.86
CA LYS A 86 -2.25 -4.94 21.12
C LYS A 86 -3.17 -3.99 21.89
N GLN A 87 -3.14 -2.70 21.54
CA GLN A 87 -3.91 -1.66 22.23
C GLN A 87 -4.74 -0.85 21.23
N LYS A 88 -5.85 -0.29 21.69
CA LYS A 88 -6.66 0.63 20.91
C LYS A 88 -5.84 1.89 20.56
N ALA A 89 -5.90 2.31 19.32
CA ALA A 89 -5.32 3.57 18.87
C ALA A 89 -6.24 4.75 19.19
N ILE A 90 -7.55 4.50 19.22
CA ILE A 90 -8.62 5.43 19.60
C ILE A 90 -9.51 4.69 20.59
N ASP A 91 -9.86 5.30 21.70
CA ASP A 91 -10.72 4.71 22.73
C ASP A 91 -11.76 5.70 23.22
N ASN A 92 -13.02 5.39 22.97
CA ASN A 92 -14.20 6.13 23.39
C ASN A 92 -14.16 7.64 23.12
N ILE A 93 -13.79 8.04 21.90
CA ILE A 93 -13.70 9.44 21.51
C ILE A 93 -15.09 9.98 21.13
N ASN A 94 -15.40 11.14 21.72
CA ASN A 94 -16.65 11.86 21.50
C ASN A 94 -16.35 13.34 21.18
N PHE A 95 -16.81 13.85 20.05
CA PHE A 95 -16.83 15.29 19.73
C PHE A 95 -17.82 15.59 18.61
N SER A 96 -18.14 16.86 18.44
CA SER A 96 -18.98 17.36 17.37
C SER A 96 -18.37 18.63 16.80
N VAL A 97 -18.48 18.81 15.48
CA VAL A 97 -17.97 19.95 14.73
C VAL A 97 -19.03 20.45 13.79
N GLN A 98 -19.15 21.78 13.67
CA GLN A 98 -20.01 22.43 12.69
C GLN A 98 -19.17 23.03 11.55
N ARG A 99 -19.79 23.25 10.40
CA ARG A 99 -19.16 23.90 9.27
C ARG A 99 -18.59 25.26 9.67
N GLY A 100 -17.37 25.53 9.25
CA GLY A 100 -16.64 26.76 9.56
C GLY A 100 -15.85 26.72 10.87
N GLU A 101 -16.01 25.67 11.70
CA GLU A 101 -15.17 25.49 12.87
C GLU A 101 -13.81 24.87 12.52
N THR A 102 -12.79 25.25 13.31
CA THR A 102 -11.45 24.68 13.23
C THR A 102 -11.16 23.89 14.50
N ILE A 103 -10.80 22.62 14.36
CA ILE A 103 -10.36 21.76 15.48
C ILE A 103 -8.89 21.45 15.35
N ALA A 104 -8.16 21.54 16.46
CA ALA A 104 -6.78 21.07 16.58
C ALA A 104 -6.67 19.88 17.53
N PHE A 105 -6.17 18.76 17.02
CA PHE A 105 -5.84 17.58 17.84
C PHE A 105 -4.38 17.66 18.28
N VAL A 106 -4.15 17.82 19.58
CA VAL A 106 -2.81 17.92 20.17
C VAL A 106 -2.50 16.70 21.01
N GLY A 107 -1.24 16.31 21.06
CA GLY A 107 -0.78 15.16 21.84
C GLY A 107 0.56 14.61 21.35
N PRO A 108 1.21 13.74 22.13
CA PRO A 108 2.50 13.14 21.78
C PRO A 108 2.42 12.28 20.51
N SER A 109 3.57 11.90 19.95
CA SER A 109 3.62 10.95 18.83
C SER A 109 3.00 9.62 19.28
N GLY A 110 2.22 8.99 18.38
CA GLY A 110 1.51 7.75 18.70
C GLY A 110 0.19 7.90 19.45
N SER A 111 -0.27 9.13 19.78
CA SER A 111 -1.54 9.35 20.50
C SER A 111 -2.81 9.16 19.64
N GLY A 112 -2.70 8.63 18.42
CA GLY A 112 -3.86 8.32 17.59
C GLY A 112 -4.32 9.44 16.66
N LYS A 113 -3.69 10.62 16.63
CA LYS A 113 -4.11 11.78 15.78
C LYS A 113 -4.30 11.41 14.31
N THR A 114 -3.31 10.77 13.71
CA THR A 114 -3.37 10.34 12.31
C THR A 114 -4.44 9.27 12.08
N THR A 115 -4.65 8.38 13.05
CA THR A 115 -5.71 7.37 13.01
C THR A 115 -7.08 8.03 13.04
N LEU A 116 -7.27 9.04 13.89
CA LEU A 116 -8.51 9.82 13.96
C LEU A 116 -8.81 10.53 12.65
N MET A 117 -7.80 11.16 12.01
CA MET A 117 -7.97 11.78 10.70
C MET A 117 -8.35 10.76 9.62
N LYS A 118 -7.76 9.55 9.65
CA LYS A 118 -8.11 8.49 8.70
C LYS A 118 -9.51 7.92 8.90
N LEU A 119 -10.01 7.89 10.14
CA LEU A 119 -11.40 7.59 10.44
C LEU A 119 -12.34 8.66 9.88
N LEU A 120 -12.01 9.95 10.06
CA LEU A 120 -12.78 11.08 9.59
C LEU A 120 -12.97 11.08 8.06
N VAL A 121 -11.95 10.71 7.29
CA VAL A 121 -12.04 10.67 5.82
C VAL A 121 -12.52 9.30 5.29
N GLY A 122 -12.92 8.38 6.18
CA GLY A 122 -13.41 7.06 5.82
C GLY A 122 -12.37 6.10 5.25
N LEU A 123 -11.07 6.34 5.49
CA LEU A 123 -10.00 5.38 5.16
C LEU A 123 -9.95 4.23 6.17
N TYR A 124 -10.40 4.46 7.40
CA TYR A 124 -10.62 3.44 8.40
C TYR A 124 -12.08 3.50 8.85
N ARG A 125 -12.61 2.37 9.28
CA ARG A 125 -13.93 2.30 9.90
C ARG A 125 -13.77 2.01 11.38
N PRO A 126 -14.54 2.68 12.28
CA PRO A 126 -14.49 2.38 13.69
C PRO A 126 -15.01 0.96 13.96
N GLN A 127 -14.49 0.33 14.99
CA GLN A 127 -14.96 -0.97 15.45
C GLN A 127 -16.10 -0.84 16.45
N GLU A 128 -16.12 0.27 17.18
CA GLU A 128 -17.18 0.63 18.13
C GLU A 128 -17.56 2.10 17.91
N GLY A 129 -18.80 2.42 18.17
CA GLY A 129 -19.36 3.76 18.00
C GLY A 129 -19.80 4.06 16.57
N LYS A 130 -20.09 5.35 16.30
CA LYS A 130 -20.61 5.81 15.02
C LYS A 130 -20.06 7.18 14.66
N ILE A 131 -19.73 7.37 13.39
CA ILE A 131 -19.44 8.68 12.81
C ILE A 131 -20.69 9.12 12.05
N LEU A 132 -21.17 10.32 12.37
CA LEU A 132 -22.35 10.89 11.73
C LEU A 132 -21.96 12.12 10.92
N TYR A 133 -22.38 12.15 9.67
CA TYR A 133 -22.27 13.32 8.76
C TYR A 133 -23.68 13.86 8.53
N ASN A 134 -23.95 15.09 8.91
CA ASN A 134 -25.30 15.68 8.88
C ASN A 134 -26.36 14.81 9.63
N GLY A 135 -25.93 14.08 10.66
CA GLY A 135 -26.78 13.14 11.38
C GLY A 135 -26.95 11.78 10.71
N LEU A 136 -26.47 11.56 9.50
CA LEU A 136 -26.47 10.26 8.80
C LEU A 136 -25.30 9.40 9.24
N ASP A 137 -25.56 8.12 9.49
CA ASP A 137 -24.51 7.15 9.84
C ASP A 137 -23.56 6.92 8.64
N GLU A 138 -22.29 6.79 8.92
CA GLU A 138 -21.27 6.50 7.90
C GLU A 138 -21.60 5.25 7.06
N ASN A 139 -22.35 4.31 7.59
CA ASN A 139 -22.76 3.10 6.89
C ASN A 139 -23.94 3.32 5.93
N GLU A 140 -24.56 4.50 5.92
CA GLU A 140 -25.71 4.85 5.09
C GLU A 140 -25.33 5.75 3.92
N ILE A 141 -24.14 6.38 3.96
CA ILE A 141 -23.67 7.33 2.96
C ILE A 141 -22.72 6.71 1.92
N ASN A 142 -22.60 7.37 0.76
CA ASN A 142 -21.57 7.06 -0.20
C ASN A 142 -20.29 7.81 0.15
N PHE A 143 -19.22 7.10 0.49
CA PHE A 143 -17.93 7.71 0.81
C PHE A 143 -17.27 8.44 -0.36
N GLU A 144 -17.59 8.10 -1.61
CA GLU A 144 -17.09 8.85 -2.76
C GLU A 144 -17.61 10.28 -2.75
N ASP A 145 -18.88 10.50 -2.40
CA ASP A 145 -19.47 11.83 -2.31
C ASP A 145 -18.91 12.64 -1.14
N LEU A 146 -18.62 11.97 -0.02
CA LEU A 146 -17.93 12.58 1.11
C LEU A 146 -16.50 13.02 0.71
N ARG A 147 -15.73 12.13 0.08
CA ARG A 147 -14.33 12.40 -0.30
C ARG A 147 -14.18 13.52 -1.31
N LYS A 148 -15.16 13.77 -2.19
CA LYS A 148 -15.18 14.91 -3.09
C LYS A 148 -15.22 16.27 -2.36
N GLN A 149 -15.68 16.28 -1.12
CA GLN A 149 -15.79 17.49 -0.29
C GLN A 149 -14.61 17.66 0.66
N ILE A 150 -13.67 16.69 0.73
CA ILE A 150 -12.55 16.67 1.68
C ILE A 150 -11.23 16.91 0.94
N GLY A 151 -10.49 17.92 1.34
CA GLY A 151 -9.07 18.05 1.06
C GLY A 151 -8.25 17.43 2.18
N PHE A 152 -7.43 16.42 1.87
CA PHE A 152 -6.61 15.71 2.85
C PHE A 152 -5.13 15.91 2.58
N VAL A 153 -4.42 16.58 3.51
CA VAL A 153 -2.97 16.80 3.42
C VAL A 153 -2.26 15.92 4.42
N THR A 154 -1.40 15.04 3.94
CA THR A 154 -0.59 14.14 4.76
C THR A 154 0.75 14.78 5.17
N GLN A 155 1.37 14.27 6.22
CA GLN A 155 2.69 14.71 6.65
C GLN A 155 3.77 14.38 5.59
N ASP A 156 3.65 13.22 4.94
CA ASP A 156 4.56 12.74 3.90
C ASP A 156 3.87 12.91 2.54
N THR A 157 3.99 14.11 1.95
CA THR A 157 3.47 14.37 0.60
C THR A 157 4.45 13.80 -0.42
N GLN A 158 3.99 12.82 -1.21
CA GLN A 158 4.76 12.27 -2.32
C GLN A 158 4.46 13.04 -3.60
N LEU A 159 5.53 13.48 -4.26
CA LEU A 159 5.43 14.09 -5.58
C LEU A 159 5.71 13.01 -6.64
N PHE A 160 4.87 12.98 -7.66
CA PHE A 160 5.09 12.12 -8.82
C PHE A 160 6.06 12.79 -9.80
N SER A 161 6.85 11.99 -10.50
CA SER A 161 7.70 12.50 -11.58
C SER A 161 6.84 13.06 -12.70
N GLY A 162 7.01 14.36 -13.02
CA GLY A 162 6.20 15.07 -13.99
C GLY A 162 6.26 16.58 -13.78
N MET A 163 5.39 17.33 -14.44
CA MET A 163 5.29 18.75 -14.25
C MET A 163 4.62 19.11 -12.92
N ILE A 164 4.88 20.32 -12.41
CA ILE A 164 4.19 20.85 -11.22
C ILE A 164 2.67 20.83 -11.43
N LYS A 165 2.21 21.18 -12.65
CA LYS A 165 0.79 21.16 -13.01
C LYS A 165 0.17 19.77 -12.83
N ASP A 166 0.86 18.71 -13.23
CA ASP A 166 0.36 17.34 -13.11
C ASP A 166 0.20 16.92 -11.65
N ASN A 167 1.13 17.38 -10.79
CA ASN A 167 1.06 17.14 -9.35
C ASN A 167 -0.02 17.96 -8.62
N LEU A 168 -0.50 19.06 -9.22
CA LEU A 168 -1.57 19.90 -8.66
C LEU A 168 -2.96 19.47 -9.11
N LEU A 169 -3.07 18.75 -10.23
CA LEU A 169 -4.34 18.32 -10.83
C LEU A 169 -4.68 16.86 -10.50
N PHE A 170 -3.83 16.20 -9.74
CA PHE A 170 -3.99 14.78 -9.38
C PHE A 170 -5.05 14.57 -8.30
#